data_0a3ba1f031010040922be621a54b0f53
#
_entry.id   0a3ba1f031010040922be621a54b0f53
#
_cell.length_a   1.000
_cell.length_b   1.000
_cell.length_c   1.000
_cell.angle_alpha   90.00
_cell.angle_beta   90.00
_cell.angle_gamma   90.00
#
_symmetry.space_group_name_H-M   'P 1'
#
loop_
_entity.id
_entity.type
_entity.pdbx_description
1 polymer ?
#
loop_
_entity_poly.entity_id
_entity_poly.type
_entity_poly.pdbx_seq_one_letter_code
_entity_poly.pdbx_strand_id
1 'polypeptide(L)'
;MTLNEELNFVNAYTYLLSVRYENKLFFSIQVAEPCLPKKLPILSLLPLIENAVKHNIISMQHPLRIEIYTVSESLLVVSNPIQPKMEDYVCSGIGLKNLQGRYLMLTGENIYIEKSNGYFKVFLPLLNVLG
;
A
#
# COMPACT_ATOMS: atom_id res chain seq x y z
N MET A 1 8.17 1.85 13.56
CA MET A 1 7.44 0.59 13.56
C MET A 1 8.10 -0.36 12.57
N THR A 2 8.19 -1.62 12.92
CA THR A 2 8.76 -2.59 11.98
C THR A 2 7.75 -2.98 10.92
N LEU A 3 8.25 -3.48 9.79
CA LEU A 3 7.37 -3.98 8.73
C LEU A 3 6.47 -5.10 9.25
N ASN A 4 7.02 -5.98 10.09
CA ASN A 4 6.25 -7.07 10.66
C ASN A 4 5.05 -6.56 11.48
N GLU A 5 5.27 -5.54 12.29
CA GLU A 5 4.18 -4.92 13.07
C GLU A 5 3.16 -4.25 12.16
N GLU A 6 3.63 -3.56 11.14
CA GLU A 6 2.76 -2.91 10.16
C GLU A 6 1.90 -3.94 9.43
N LEU A 7 2.49 -5.07 9.04
CA LEU A 7 1.75 -6.12 8.36
C LEU A 7 0.72 -6.79 9.26
N ASN A 8 0.99 -6.92 10.55
CA ASN A 8 0.00 -7.44 11.49
C ASN A 8 -1.21 -6.52 11.55
N PHE A 9 -0.98 -5.22 11.56
CA PHE A 9 -2.07 -4.24 11.52
C PHE A 9 -2.83 -4.32 10.20
N VAL A 10 -2.11 -4.41 9.10
CA VAL A 10 -2.69 -4.51 7.76
C VAL A 10 -3.55 -5.77 7.66
N ASN A 11 -3.07 -6.90 8.17
CA ASN A 11 -3.85 -8.14 8.12
C ASN A 11 -5.19 -8.02 8.83
N ALA A 12 -5.23 -7.35 9.98
CA ALA A 12 -6.48 -7.11 10.69
C ALA A 12 -7.42 -6.22 9.87
N TYR A 13 -6.88 -5.17 9.28
CA TYR A 13 -7.67 -4.23 8.48
C TYR A 13 -8.19 -4.88 7.20
N THR A 14 -7.34 -5.64 6.51
CA THR A 14 -7.75 -6.31 5.26
C THR A 14 -8.79 -7.39 5.51
N TYR A 15 -8.75 -8.03 6.67
CA TYR A 15 -9.79 -8.97 7.06
C TYR A 15 -11.16 -8.28 7.09
N LEU A 16 -11.24 -7.10 7.70
CA LEU A 16 -12.50 -6.35 7.75
C LEU A 16 -12.98 -5.97 6.36
N LEU A 17 -12.05 -5.57 5.50
CA LEU A 17 -12.40 -5.23 4.11
C LEU A 17 -12.86 -6.45 3.33
N SER A 18 -12.26 -7.62 3.58
CA SER A 18 -12.65 -8.84 2.88
C SER A 18 -14.07 -9.26 3.24
N VAL A 19 -14.50 -9.00 4.47
CA VAL A 19 -15.88 -9.26 4.89
C VAL A 19 -16.84 -8.33 4.15
N ARG A 20 -16.46 -7.06 3.99
CA ARG A 20 -17.30 -6.07 3.32
C ARG A 20 -17.40 -6.32 1.81
N TYR A 21 -16.31 -6.73 1.18
CA TYR A 21 -16.22 -6.89 -0.28
C TYR A 21 -16.04 -8.37 -0.66
N GLU A 22 -16.90 -9.24 -0.16
CA GLU A 22 -16.83 -10.68 -0.41
C GLU A 22 -16.53 -11.02 -1.88
N ASN A 23 -15.47 -11.80 -2.11
CA ASN A 23 -15.07 -12.28 -3.43
C ASN A 23 -14.84 -11.19 -4.49
N LYS A 24 -14.66 -9.95 -4.05
CA LYS A 24 -14.44 -8.81 -4.96
C LYS A 24 -13.13 -8.10 -4.67
N LEU A 25 -12.58 -8.28 -3.48
CA LEU A 25 -11.35 -7.62 -3.06
C LEU A 25 -10.39 -8.67 -2.55
N PHE A 26 -9.19 -8.70 -3.11
CA PHE A 26 -8.18 -9.69 -2.78
C PHE A 26 -6.87 -9.01 -2.39
N PHE A 27 -6.17 -9.61 -1.45
CA PHE A 27 -4.87 -9.13 -1.00
C PHE A 27 -3.84 -10.23 -1.17
N SER A 28 -2.67 -9.86 -1.67
CA SER A 28 -1.52 -10.76 -1.78
C SER A 28 -0.35 -10.08 -1.07
N ILE A 29 0.20 -10.74 -0.07
CA ILE A 29 1.32 -10.20 0.70
C ILE A 29 2.48 -11.17 0.58
N GLN A 30 3.54 -10.74 -0.12
CA GLN A 30 4.73 -11.56 -0.37
C GLN A 30 5.97 -10.76 0.00
N VAL A 31 6.30 -10.78 1.28
CA VAL A 31 7.41 -10.02 1.84
C VAL A 31 8.53 -10.97 2.23
N ALA A 32 9.74 -10.65 1.78
CA ALA A 32 10.91 -11.43 2.13
C ALA A 32 11.15 -11.38 3.63
N GLU A 33 11.39 -12.53 4.24
CA GLU A 33 11.56 -12.64 5.68
C GLU A 33 12.62 -11.70 6.25
N PRO A 34 13.80 -11.51 5.61
CA PRO A 34 14.79 -10.57 6.13
C PRO A 34 14.33 -9.12 6.18
N CYS A 35 13.25 -8.76 5.49
CA CYS A 35 12.70 -7.40 5.52
C CYS A 35 11.78 -7.15 6.69
N LEU A 36 11.28 -8.19 7.35
CA LEU A 36 10.29 -8.05 8.42
C LEU A 36 10.76 -7.18 9.61
N PRO A 37 12.03 -7.24 10.05
CA PRO A 37 12.46 -6.38 11.14
C PRO A 37 12.82 -4.97 10.71
N LYS A 38 12.83 -4.67 9.43
CA LYS A 38 13.13 -3.33 8.94
C LYS A 38 12.02 -2.37 9.27
N LYS A 39 12.34 -1.09 9.32
CA LYS A 39 11.41 -0.06 9.80
C LYS A 39 10.87 0.82 8.70
N LEU A 40 9.67 1.31 8.89
CA LEU A 40 9.05 2.35 8.10
C LEU A 40 8.17 3.19 9.01
N PRO A 41 7.77 4.41 8.59
CA PRO A 41 6.90 5.24 9.42
C PRO A 41 5.60 4.49 9.75
N ILE A 42 5.10 4.72 10.94
CA ILE A 42 3.86 4.08 11.41
C ILE A 42 2.70 4.40 10.48
N LEU A 43 1.88 3.39 10.20
CA LEU A 43 0.69 3.53 9.35
C LEU A 43 1.02 4.01 7.93
N SER A 44 2.12 3.51 7.37
CA SER A 44 2.49 3.84 5.99
C SER A 44 1.63 3.11 4.96
N LEU A 45 1.22 1.88 5.26
CA LEU A 45 0.49 1.05 4.30
C LEU A 45 -1.00 1.34 4.26
N LEU A 46 -1.59 1.75 5.37
CA LEU A 46 -3.03 1.96 5.46
C LEU A 46 -3.55 2.99 4.47
N PRO A 47 -2.93 4.19 4.33
CA PRO A 47 -3.41 5.16 3.35
C PRO A 47 -3.36 4.65 1.92
N LEU A 48 -2.40 3.78 1.59
CA LEU A 48 -2.28 3.23 0.26
C LEU A 48 -3.39 2.23 -0.03
N ILE A 49 -3.75 1.41 0.95
CA ILE A 49 -4.85 0.48 0.82
C ILE A 49 -6.17 1.23 0.72
N GLU A 50 -6.39 2.23 1.58
CA GLU A 50 -7.59 3.06 1.52
C GLU A 50 -7.73 3.76 0.18
N ASN A 51 -6.63 4.28 -0.33
CA ASN A 51 -6.60 4.97 -1.61
C ASN A 51 -7.01 4.02 -2.75
N ALA A 52 -6.47 2.80 -2.74
CA ALA A 52 -6.82 1.80 -3.76
C ALA A 52 -8.29 1.44 -3.73
N VAL A 53 -8.85 1.24 -2.53
CA VAL A 53 -10.26 0.89 -2.37
C VAL A 53 -11.17 2.05 -2.77
N LYS A 54 -10.78 3.27 -2.44
CA LYS A 54 -11.59 4.45 -2.68
C LYS A 54 -11.69 4.83 -4.15
N HIS A 55 -10.61 4.65 -4.90
CA HIS A 55 -10.51 5.18 -6.27
C HIS A 55 -10.71 4.14 -7.38
N ASN A 56 -10.96 2.90 -7.03
CA ASN A 56 -11.12 1.85 -8.03
C ASN A 56 -12.46 1.16 -7.91
N ILE A 57 -12.95 0.67 -9.06
CA ILE A 57 -14.13 -0.16 -9.09
C ILE A 57 -13.81 -1.48 -8.38
N ILE A 58 -14.75 -1.93 -7.54
CA ILE A 58 -14.66 -3.23 -6.88
C ILE A 58 -15.98 -3.93 -7.11
N SER A 59 -15.98 -4.93 -8.01
CA SER A 59 -17.19 -5.65 -8.35
C SER A 59 -16.87 -7.09 -8.73
N MET A 60 -17.89 -7.90 -8.91
CA MET A 60 -17.68 -9.29 -9.32
C MET A 60 -17.04 -9.39 -10.69
N GLN A 61 -17.40 -8.46 -11.60
CA GLN A 61 -16.84 -8.44 -12.94
C GLN A 61 -15.45 -7.82 -12.99
N HIS A 62 -15.17 -6.95 -12.02
CA HIS A 62 -13.89 -6.26 -11.92
C HIS A 62 -13.37 -6.35 -10.49
N PRO A 63 -12.95 -7.55 -10.05
CA PRO A 63 -12.39 -7.66 -8.71
C PRO A 63 -11.09 -6.89 -8.61
N LEU A 64 -10.84 -6.31 -7.44
CA LEU A 64 -9.62 -5.55 -7.19
C LEU A 64 -8.64 -6.40 -6.41
N ARG A 65 -7.40 -6.46 -6.90
CA ARG A 65 -6.32 -7.17 -6.20
C ARG A 65 -5.25 -6.16 -5.78
N ILE A 66 -5.00 -6.10 -4.49
CA ILE A 66 -3.94 -5.26 -3.94
C ILE A 66 -2.77 -6.17 -3.56
N GLU A 67 -1.59 -5.84 -4.06
CA GLU A 67 -0.40 -6.65 -3.80
C GLU A 67 0.60 -5.84 -2.99
N ILE A 68 1.17 -6.47 -1.97
CA ILE A 68 2.21 -5.90 -1.14
C ILE A 68 3.39 -6.87 -1.20
N TYR A 69 4.52 -6.41 -1.71
CA TYR A 69 5.66 -7.28 -1.90
C TYR A 69 6.98 -6.52 -1.83
N THR A 70 8.06 -7.24 -1.58
CA THR A 70 9.39 -6.65 -1.59
C THR A 70 10.06 -6.90 -2.93
N VAL A 71 10.78 -5.90 -3.44
CA VAL A 71 11.56 -6.03 -4.67
C VAL A 71 13.06 -6.05 -4.40
N SER A 72 13.46 -5.67 -3.18
CA SER A 72 14.85 -5.73 -2.73
C SER A 72 14.86 -5.77 -1.22
N GLU A 73 16.04 -5.83 -0.64
CA GLU A 73 16.18 -5.85 0.83
C GLU A 73 15.70 -4.56 1.49
N SER A 74 15.55 -3.49 0.73
CA SER A 74 15.21 -2.19 1.30
C SER A 74 14.04 -1.51 0.61
N LEU A 75 13.27 -2.22 -0.21
CA LEU A 75 12.20 -1.59 -0.97
C LEU A 75 10.93 -2.44 -0.98
N LEU A 76 9.85 -1.85 -0.47
CA LEU A 76 8.53 -2.46 -0.43
C LEU A 76 7.64 -1.81 -1.49
N VAL A 77 6.80 -2.60 -2.15
CA VAL A 77 5.87 -2.10 -3.16
C VAL A 77 4.45 -2.42 -2.75
N VAL A 78 3.57 -1.43 -2.91
CA VAL A 78 2.12 -1.62 -2.82
C VAL A 78 1.56 -1.34 -4.20
N SER A 79 0.89 -2.32 -4.78
CA SER A 79 0.46 -2.28 -6.17
C SER A 79 -1.01 -2.65 -6.32
N ASN A 80 -1.71 -1.96 -7.19
CA ASN A 80 -3.07 -2.33 -7.57
C ASN A 80 -3.30 -1.99 -9.04
N PRO A 81 -4.21 -2.72 -9.72
CA PRO A 81 -4.61 -2.32 -11.06
C PRO A 81 -5.42 -1.03 -11.00
N ILE A 82 -5.34 -0.24 -12.06
CA ILE A 82 -6.09 1.01 -12.16
C ILE A 82 -7.44 0.68 -12.80
N GLN A 83 -8.51 0.77 -12.02
CA GLN A 83 -9.87 0.50 -12.44
C GLN A 83 -10.75 1.69 -12.07
N PRO A 84 -10.55 2.84 -12.74
CA PRO A 84 -11.16 4.08 -12.28
C PRO A 84 -12.68 4.03 -12.28
N LYS A 85 -13.28 4.66 -11.30
CA LYS A 85 -14.73 4.80 -11.23
C LYS A 85 -15.19 5.81 -12.27
N MET A 86 -16.36 5.59 -12.83
CA MET A 86 -16.89 6.47 -13.85
C MET A 86 -17.14 7.89 -13.34
N GLU A 87 -17.41 8.01 -12.06
CA GLU A 87 -17.64 9.30 -11.41
C GLU A 87 -16.39 9.83 -10.74
N ASP A 88 -15.25 9.38 -11.18
CA ASP A 88 -14.02 9.76 -10.54
C ASP A 88 -13.66 11.17 -10.93
N TYR A 89 -14.03 12.08 -10.08
CA TYR A 89 -13.59 13.45 -10.15
C TYR A 89 -12.38 13.60 -9.24
N VAL A 90 -11.81 14.76 -9.32
CA VAL A 90 -10.55 15.09 -8.69
C VAL A 90 -10.47 14.54 -7.28
N CYS A 91 -9.61 13.58 -7.13
CA CYS A 91 -9.20 13.08 -5.86
C CYS A 91 -8.24 14.10 -5.25
N SER A 92 -8.43 14.48 -4.01
CA SER A 92 -7.57 15.47 -3.39
C SER A 92 -6.11 15.02 -3.28
N GLY A 93 -5.89 13.71 -3.22
CA GLY A 93 -4.55 13.17 -3.05
C GLY A 93 -3.91 13.52 -1.71
N ILE A 94 -4.69 14.01 -0.77
CA ILE A 94 -4.17 14.48 0.52
C ILE A 94 -3.49 13.35 1.29
N GLY A 95 -4.10 12.17 1.30
CA GLY A 95 -3.53 11.03 2.01
C GLY A 95 -2.15 10.65 1.50
N LEU A 96 -1.98 10.63 0.17
CA LEU A 96 -0.72 10.29 -0.44
C LEU A 96 0.33 11.38 -0.23
N LYS A 97 -0.08 12.65 -0.35
CA LYS A 97 0.82 13.76 -0.09
C LYS A 97 1.27 13.78 1.38
N ASN A 98 0.36 13.49 2.28
CA ASN A 98 0.71 13.41 3.70
C ASN A 98 1.71 12.29 3.95
N LEU A 99 1.53 11.15 3.31
CA LEU A 99 2.47 10.04 3.42
C LEU A 99 3.83 10.42 2.89
N GLN A 100 3.89 11.08 1.72
CA GLN A 100 5.15 11.55 1.14
C GLN A 100 5.89 12.49 2.08
N GLY A 101 5.17 13.48 2.62
CA GLY A 101 5.75 14.45 3.54
C GLY A 101 6.23 13.81 4.83
N ARG A 102 5.43 12.91 5.38
CA ARG A 102 5.79 12.22 6.61
C ARG A 102 7.02 11.34 6.43
N TYR A 103 7.08 10.64 5.29
CA TYR A 103 8.22 9.79 4.97
C TYR A 103 9.50 10.61 4.88
N LEU A 104 9.44 11.71 4.13
CA LEU A 104 10.59 12.57 3.97
C LEU A 104 11.05 13.17 5.30
N MET A 105 10.10 13.64 6.12
CA MET A 105 10.42 14.27 7.39
C MET A 105 11.03 13.27 8.38
N LEU A 106 10.49 12.06 8.45
CA LEU A 106 10.91 11.08 9.45
C LEU A 106 12.14 10.27 9.03
N THR A 107 12.35 10.09 7.74
CA THR A 107 13.40 9.18 7.26
C THR A 107 14.43 9.86 6.37
N GLY A 108 14.12 11.02 5.82
CA GLY A 108 14.97 11.65 4.80
C GLY A 108 14.85 11.00 3.44
N GLU A 109 14.01 9.98 3.31
CA GLU A 109 13.83 9.24 2.07
C GLU A 109 12.49 9.59 1.42
N ASN A 110 12.46 9.55 0.09
CA ASN A 110 11.23 9.77 -0.66
C ASN A 110 10.57 8.47 -1.04
N ILE A 111 9.24 8.43 -1.02
CA ILE A 111 8.51 7.35 -1.67
C ILE A 111 8.49 7.63 -3.17
N TYR A 112 8.31 6.59 -3.96
CA TYR A 112 8.28 6.71 -5.41
C TYR A 112 6.95 6.17 -5.92
N ILE A 113 6.29 6.93 -6.81
CA ILE A 113 4.99 6.56 -7.35
C ILE A 113 5.13 6.30 -8.84
N GLU A 114 4.63 5.16 -9.30
CA GLU A 114 4.66 4.78 -10.70
C GLU A 114 3.27 4.41 -11.18
N LYS A 115 2.89 4.95 -12.33
CA LYS A 115 1.66 4.55 -13.04
C LYS A 115 2.09 4.06 -14.40
N SER A 116 2.02 2.74 -14.60
CA SER A 116 2.42 2.15 -15.87
C SER A 116 1.72 0.83 -16.09
N ASN A 117 1.46 0.50 -17.35
CA ASN A 117 0.88 -0.78 -17.75
C ASN A 117 -0.43 -1.10 -17.04
N GLY A 118 -1.22 -0.07 -16.71
CA GLY A 118 -2.50 -0.27 -16.04
C GLY A 118 -2.41 -0.50 -14.54
N TYR A 119 -1.24 -0.29 -13.95
CA TYR A 119 -1.03 -0.47 -12.52
C TYR A 119 -0.57 0.81 -11.86
N PHE A 120 -1.01 0.98 -10.61
CA PHE A 120 -0.54 2.04 -9.72
C PHE A 120 0.34 1.39 -8.68
N LYS A 121 1.59 1.82 -8.60
CA LYS A 121 2.57 1.25 -7.66
C LYS A 121 3.20 2.34 -6.82
N VAL A 122 3.33 2.08 -5.53
CA VAL A 122 4.03 2.96 -4.62
C VAL A 122 5.19 2.19 -4.01
N PHE A 123 6.39 2.74 -4.13
CA PHE A 123 7.62 2.14 -3.63
C PHE A 123 8.01 2.82 -2.33
N LEU A 124 8.14 2.04 -1.28
CA LEU A 124 8.41 2.53 0.07
C LEU A 124 9.78 2.05 0.54
N PRO A 125 10.73 2.97 0.80
CA PRO A 125 12.01 2.57 1.38
C PRO A 125 11.84 1.94 2.75
N LEU A 126 12.55 0.85 2.99
CA LEU A 126 12.62 0.20 4.28
C LEU A 126 13.94 0.55 4.94
N LEU A 127 13.90 0.93 6.21
CA LEU A 127 15.06 1.39 6.94
C LEU A 127 15.63 0.28 7.79
N ASN A 128 16.96 0.24 7.87
CA ASN A 128 17.62 -0.72 8.73
C ASN A 128 17.32 -0.41 10.19
N VAL A 129 17.27 -1.48 10.99
CA VAL A 129 17.19 -1.33 12.42
C VAL A 129 18.55 -0.80 12.90
N LEU A 130 18.53 0.38 13.50
CA LEU A 130 19.74 0.89 14.15
C LEU A 130 19.92 0.08 15.42
N GLY A 131 20.85 -0.82 15.33
CA GLY A 131 21.16 -1.69 16.46
C GLY A 131 21.90 -0.98 17.57
#